data_9d80056b470ef768c5dd897208db656e
#
_entry.id   9d80056b470ef768c5dd897208db656e
#
_cell.length_a   1.000
_cell.length_b   1.000
_cell.length_c   1.000
_cell.angle_alpha   90.00
_cell.angle_beta   90.00
_cell.angle_gamma   90.00
#
_symmetry.space_group_name_H-M   'P 1'
#
loop_
_entity.id
_entity.type
_entity.pdbx_description
1 polymer ?
#
loop_
_entity_poly.entity_id
_entity_poly.type
_entity_poly.pdbx_seq_one_letter_code
_entity_poly.pdbx_strand_id
1 'polypeptide(L)'
;MDFTIPADHPSLPGHFPGRPLVPGVVVLERVVEAIESTHGALRPLRLPQVKFLQPLLPGEAARIELDGTAPRWRFRVLRDATLIASGEIVEQDAAT
;
A
#
# COMPACT_ATOMS: atom_id res chain seq x y z
N MET A 1 -5.09 6.65 7.57
CA MET A 1 -5.22 7.38 6.29
C MET A 1 -6.07 6.58 5.33
N ASP A 2 -7.05 7.23 4.74
CA ASP A 2 -8.00 6.55 3.86
C ASP A 2 -7.66 6.80 2.40
N PHE A 3 -7.97 5.85 1.55
CA PHE A 3 -7.81 6.02 0.12
C PHE A 3 -8.84 5.20 -0.64
N THR A 4 -9.08 5.59 -1.89
CA THR A 4 -9.94 4.87 -2.81
C THR A 4 -9.28 4.92 -4.19
N ILE A 5 -9.17 3.76 -4.84
CA ILE A 5 -8.62 3.72 -6.20
C ILE A 5 -9.81 3.80 -7.17
N PRO A 6 -9.86 4.82 -8.02
CA PRO A 6 -10.99 4.96 -8.96
C PRO A 6 -10.97 3.87 -10.02
N ALA A 7 -12.14 3.57 -10.58
CA ALA A 7 -12.29 2.53 -11.60
C ALA A 7 -11.52 2.85 -12.89
N ASP A 8 -11.20 4.12 -13.13
CA ASP A 8 -10.46 4.55 -14.31
C ASP A 8 -8.96 4.73 -14.06
N HIS A 9 -8.45 4.18 -12.94
CA HIS A 9 -7.01 4.28 -12.64
C HIS A 9 -6.20 3.65 -13.77
N PRO A 10 -5.09 4.29 -14.20
CA PRO A 10 -4.31 3.81 -15.35
C PRO A 10 -3.75 2.41 -15.22
N SER A 11 -3.56 1.92 -14.00
CA SER A 11 -3.02 0.58 -13.76
C SER A 11 -4.07 -0.53 -13.88
N LEU A 12 -5.35 -0.20 -14.02
CA LEU A 12 -6.41 -1.20 -14.06
C LEU A 12 -6.64 -1.81 -15.45
N PRO A 13 -6.59 -1.03 -16.56
CA PRO A 13 -6.81 -1.60 -17.89
C PRO A 13 -5.81 -2.71 -18.21
N GLY A 14 -6.29 -3.82 -18.74
CA GLY A 14 -5.45 -4.96 -19.08
C GLY A 14 -5.19 -5.92 -17.95
N HIS A 15 -5.57 -5.56 -16.71
CA HIS A 15 -5.50 -6.46 -15.57
C HIS A 15 -6.88 -7.05 -15.30
N PHE A 16 -6.95 -8.37 -15.22
CA PHE A 16 -8.17 -9.10 -14.82
C PHE A 16 -9.39 -8.67 -15.65
N PRO A 17 -9.41 -8.90 -16.98
CA PRO A 17 -10.55 -8.53 -17.81
C PRO A 17 -11.86 -9.06 -17.25
N GLY A 18 -12.87 -8.19 -17.13
CA GLY A 18 -14.16 -8.54 -16.58
C GLY A 18 -14.22 -8.61 -15.06
N ARG A 19 -13.07 -8.53 -14.38
CA ARG A 19 -12.99 -8.56 -12.93
C ARG A 19 -11.90 -7.60 -12.47
N PRO A 20 -12.16 -6.30 -12.48
CA PRO A 20 -11.12 -5.34 -12.10
C PRO A 20 -10.76 -5.49 -10.62
N LEU A 21 -9.48 -5.72 -10.37
CA LEU A 21 -8.91 -5.74 -9.03
C LEU A 21 -7.82 -4.69 -8.95
N VAL A 22 -7.66 -4.07 -7.80
CA VAL A 22 -6.56 -3.14 -7.59
C VAL A 22 -5.26 -3.93 -7.50
N PRO A 23 -4.29 -3.70 -8.39
CA PRO A 23 -3.00 -4.39 -8.29
C PRO A 23 -2.29 -4.09 -6.97
N GLY A 24 -1.58 -5.09 -6.43
CA GLY A 24 -0.87 -4.92 -5.17
C GLY A 24 0.13 -3.76 -5.19
N VAL A 25 0.78 -3.51 -6.33
CA VAL A 25 1.72 -2.40 -6.44
C VAL A 25 1.03 -1.05 -6.21
N VAL A 26 -0.23 -0.90 -6.64
CA VAL A 26 -0.97 0.34 -6.44
C VAL A 26 -1.28 0.54 -4.95
N VAL A 27 -1.64 -0.55 -4.26
CA VAL A 27 -1.86 -0.50 -2.81
C VAL A 27 -0.58 -0.08 -2.09
N LEU A 28 0.56 -0.66 -2.47
CA LEU A 28 1.85 -0.33 -1.87
C LEU A 28 2.24 1.13 -2.13
N GLU A 29 1.95 1.66 -3.30
CA GLU A 29 2.20 3.07 -3.59
C GLU A 29 1.46 3.97 -2.62
N ARG A 30 0.21 3.64 -2.29
CA ARG A 30 -0.56 4.41 -1.32
C ARG A 30 0.02 4.33 0.07
N VAL A 31 0.53 3.15 0.46
CA VAL A 31 1.19 2.99 1.76
C VAL A 31 2.45 3.84 1.84
N VAL A 32 3.27 3.83 0.78
CA VAL A 32 4.49 4.65 0.73
C VAL A 32 4.13 6.14 0.80
N GLU A 33 3.12 6.57 0.07
CA GLU A 33 2.66 7.96 0.11
C GLU A 33 2.22 8.36 1.53
N ALA A 34 1.56 7.45 2.24
CA ALA A 34 1.13 7.69 3.61
C ALA A 34 2.33 7.90 4.53
N ILE A 35 3.39 7.10 4.38
CA ILE A 35 4.61 7.27 5.15
C ILE A 35 5.28 8.60 4.80
N GLU A 36 5.38 8.91 3.50
CA GLU A 36 6.01 10.13 3.04
C GLU A 36 5.28 11.38 3.53
N SER A 37 3.96 11.31 3.69
CA SER A 37 3.19 12.46 4.15
C SER A 37 3.50 12.84 5.59
N THR A 38 4.04 11.92 6.39
CA THR A 38 4.38 12.18 7.78
C THR A 38 5.88 12.26 8.02
N HIS A 39 6.67 11.55 7.22
CA HIS A 39 8.11 11.44 7.41
C HIS A 39 8.90 12.33 6.43
N GLY A 40 8.35 12.60 5.25
CA GLY A 40 9.07 13.26 4.17
C GLY A 40 9.58 12.25 3.15
N ALA A 41 10.39 12.74 2.22
CA ALA A 41 10.92 11.89 1.15
C ALA A 41 11.71 10.72 1.71
N LEU A 42 11.46 9.55 1.15
CA LEU A 42 12.09 8.31 1.61
C LEU A 42 13.30 7.97 0.74
N ARG A 43 14.29 7.35 1.38
CA ARG A 43 15.41 6.71 0.68
C ARG A 43 14.90 5.43 0.02
N PRO A 44 15.72 4.78 -0.83
CA PRO A 44 15.31 3.51 -1.43
C PRO A 44 14.77 2.54 -0.37
N LEU A 45 13.72 1.82 -0.72
CA LEU A 45 12.98 0.98 0.23
C LEU A 45 13.22 -0.49 -0.04
N ARG A 46 13.13 -1.28 1.03
CA ARG A 46 13.02 -2.74 0.94
C ARG A 46 11.68 -3.15 1.53
N LEU A 47 11.14 -4.23 0.99
CA LEU A 47 9.88 -4.80 1.42
C LEU A 47 10.15 -6.24 1.89
N PRO A 48 10.72 -6.42 3.10
CA PRO A 48 11.12 -7.75 3.54
C PRO A 48 9.95 -8.72 3.67
N GLN A 49 8.76 -8.19 3.95
CA GLN A 49 7.59 -9.02 4.05
C GLN A 49 6.36 -8.22 3.66
N VAL A 50 5.63 -8.73 2.66
CA VAL A 50 4.35 -8.16 2.24
C VAL A 50 3.41 -9.30 1.97
N LYS A 51 2.19 -9.23 2.51
CA LYS A 51 1.14 -10.22 2.29
C LYS A 51 -0.10 -9.54 1.77
N PHE A 52 -0.65 -10.08 0.67
CA PHE A 52 -1.95 -9.67 0.14
C PHE A 52 -2.94 -10.77 0.49
N LEU A 53 -3.92 -10.45 1.32
CA LEU A 53 -4.80 -11.45 1.92
C LEU A 53 -6.19 -11.48 1.28
N GLN A 54 -6.68 -10.33 0.83
CA GLN A 54 -7.98 -10.19 0.20
C GLN A 54 -7.87 -9.17 -0.94
N PRO A 55 -8.66 -9.32 -2.00
CA PRO A 55 -8.65 -8.34 -3.08
C PRO A 55 -9.30 -7.03 -2.64
N LEU A 56 -8.80 -5.94 -3.19
CA LEU A 56 -9.43 -4.63 -3.10
C LEU A 56 -9.98 -4.29 -4.48
N LEU A 57 -11.24 -3.90 -4.53
CA LEU A 57 -11.89 -3.53 -5.79
C LEU A 57 -11.82 -2.02 -5.99
N PRO A 58 -11.78 -1.56 -7.25
CA PRO A 58 -11.88 -0.14 -7.53
C PRO A 58 -13.16 0.43 -6.93
N GLY A 59 -13.06 1.63 -6.37
CA GLY A 59 -14.19 2.29 -5.73
C GLY A 59 -14.41 1.94 -4.28
N GLU A 60 -13.77 0.89 -3.78
CA GLU A 60 -13.88 0.55 -2.35
C GLU A 60 -12.92 1.41 -1.53
N ALA A 61 -13.42 1.94 -0.41
CA ALA A 61 -12.60 2.71 0.50
C ALA A 61 -11.73 1.77 1.34
N ALA A 62 -10.47 2.14 1.50
CA ALA A 62 -9.54 1.40 2.32
C ALA A 62 -8.85 2.33 3.30
N ARG A 63 -8.43 1.78 4.43
CA ARG A 63 -7.71 2.52 5.46
C ARG A 63 -6.33 1.94 5.66
N ILE A 64 -5.34 2.80 5.75
CA ILE A 64 -3.96 2.43 6.06
C ILE A 64 -3.71 2.72 7.53
N GLU A 65 -3.21 1.71 8.24
CA GLU A 65 -2.69 1.86 9.59
C GLU A 65 -1.19 1.66 9.55
N LEU A 66 -0.46 2.59 10.15
CA LEU A 66 1.00 2.56 10.20
C LEU A 66 1.44 2.45 11.64
N ASP A 67 2.50 1.66 11.86
CA ASP A 67 3.13 1.50 13.16
C ASP A 67 4.64 1.51 12.99
N GLY A 68 5.34 1.99 14.01
CA GLY A 68 6.79 2.09 13.96
C GLY A 68 7.26 3.48 13.53
N THR A 69 8.57 3.61 13.42
CA THR A 69 9.24 4.86 13.04
C THR A 69 10.41 4.53 12.12
N ALA A 70 10.92 5.57 11.43
CA ALA A 70 12.08 5.41 10.56
C ALA A 70 13.19 4.67 11.31
N PRO A 71 13.89 3.75 10.66
CA PRO A 71 13.79 3.40 9.23
C PRO A 71 12.82 2.23 8.94
N ARG A 72 12.04 1.79 9.91
CA ARG A 72 11.21 0.60 9.76
C ARG A 72 9.77 0.88 10.16
N TRP A 73 8.86 0.60 9.24
CA TRP A 73 7.42 0.74 9.48
C TRP A 73 6.72 -0.59 9.22
N ARG A 74 5.65 -0.84 9.97
CA ARG A 74 4.70 -1.90 9.69
C ARG A 74 3.43 -1.25 9.20
N PHE A 75 2.78 -1.88 8.23
CA PHE A 75 1.54 -1.36 7.69
C PHE A 75 0.45 -2.42 7.66
N ARG A 76 -0.78 -1.96 7.74
CA ARG A 76 -1.98 -2.75 7.53
C ARG A 76 -2.92 -1.93 6.66
N VAL A 77 -3.54 -2.61 5.69
CA VAL A 77 -4.55 -2.00 4.83
C VAL A 77 -5.85 -2.74 5.07
N LEU A 78 -6.89 -2.02 5.44
CA LEU A 78 -8.16 -2.60 5.81
C LEU A 78 -9.28 -2.00 4.97
N ARG A 79 -10.25 -2.86 4.60
CA ARG A 79 -11.54 -2.45 4.07
C ARG A 79 -12.54 -2.81 5.15
N ASP A 80 -13.12 -1.79 5.80
CA ASP A 80 -13.90 -1.97 7.02
C ASP A 80 -13.09 -2.76 8.05
N ALA A 81 -13.56 -3.92 8.49
CA ALA A 81 -12.84 -4.76 9.44
C ALA A 81 -12.00 -5.84 8.76
N THR A 82 -11.97 -5.87 7.41
CA THR A 82 -11.27 -6.91 6.67
C THR A 82 -9.85 -6.49 6.35
N LEU A 83 -8.88 -7.30 6.76
CA LEU A 83 -7.47 -7.06 6.43
C LEU A 83 -7.21 -7.42 4.98
N ILE A 84 -6.83 -6.42 4.18
CA ILE A 84 -6.54 -6.58 2.75
C ILE A 84 -5.08 -6.94 2.54
N ALA A 85 -4.19 -6.22 3.22
CA ALA A 85 -2.75 -6.42 3.06
C ALA A 85 -2.04 -6.02 4.34
N SER A 86 -0.85 -6.57 4.55
CA SER A 86 0.01 -6.21 5.66
C SER A 86 1.46 -6.45 5.31
N GLY A 87 2.37 -5.81 6.02
CA GLY A 87 3.78 -6.04 5.79
C GLY A 87 4.67 -5.03 6.49
N GLU A 88 5.93 -5.05 6.07
CA GLU A 88 6.96 -4.14 6.56
C GLU A 88 7.57 -3.37 5.41
N ILE A 89 7.90 -2.11 5.68
CA ILE A 89 8.68 -1.27 4.78
C ILE A 89 9.91 -0.81 5.55
N VAL A 90 11.09 -1.01 4.97
CA VAL A 90 12.37 -0.63 5.57
C VAL A 90 13.09 0.32 4.63
N GLU A 91 13.42 1.49 5.15
CA GLU A 91 14.23 2.46 4.44
C GLU A 91 15.69 2.03 4.50
N GLN A 92 16.35 1.97 3.35
CA GLN A 92 17.76 1.56 3.30
C GLN A 92 18.65 2.68 3.81
N ASP A 93 19.66 2.30 4.61
CA ASP A 93 20.68 3.23 5.04
C ASP A 93 21.56 3.62 3.85
N ALA A 94 21.71 4.92 3.61
CA ALA A 94 22.53 5.41 2.53
C ALA A 94 24.02 5.10 2.73
N ALA A 95 24.43 4.79 3.95
CA ALA A 95 25.83 4.49 4.25
C ALA A 95 26.24 3.06 3.90
N THR A 96 25.30 2.21 3.51
CA THR A 96 25.59 0.80 3.19
C THR A 96 25.52 0.52 1.71
#